data_357dd59a41eb6203efee4dcca163f663
#
_entry.id   357dd59a41eb6203efee4dcca163f663
#
_cell.length_a   1.000
_cell.length_b   1.000
_cell.length_c   1.000
_cell.angle_alpha   90.00
_cell.angle_beta   90.00
_cell.angle_gamma   90.00
#
_symmetry.space_group_name_H-M   'P 1'
#
loop_
_entity.id
_entity.type
_entity.pdbx_description
1 polymer ?
#
loop_
_entity_poly.entity_id
_entity_poly.type
_entity_poly.pdbx_seq_one_letter_code
_entity_poly.pdbx_strand_id
1 'polypeptide(L)'
;RSTPRDRMLTHENRVEEFTKLKKMGVAGVKVDFFESEKQDMIRYYLDILDDAAQFEMMVYFHGCIVPRGWERTYPNLMTLEAVRGAEWYNNGPDLTTTAPEHNTILPFTRNVVGPMDYTPVTFTNSQYPHITSFGHELALSVVFESGLQHLADRPEGYYGLPDAARTFLKEVPAAWDDTKLLDGYPGRDLIIARRKGAQWYIGGISSERFERTKNLNFNFLPDNKKYKLTLIADGKHDKDFSTQYKVVDKSSTLSIKLLRRGGFAAVLKPLD
;
A
#
# COMPACT_ATOMS: atom_id res chain seq x y z
N ARG A 1 -15.21 18.15 6.07
CA ARG A 1 -13.86 18.47 5.55
C ARG A 1 -13.49 19.85 6.08
N SER A 2 -12.60 19.91 7.04
CA SER A 2 -11.92 21.15 7.41
C SER A 2 -10.56 21.14 6.73
N THR A 3 -10.27 22.22 6.01
CA THR A 3 -8.92 22.40 5.48
C THR A 3 -7.96 22.67 6.65
N PRO A 4 -6.66 22.38 6.53
CA PRO A 4 -5.67 22.77 7.53
C PRO A 4 -5.77 24.26 7.89
N ARG A 5 -6.11 25.09 6.91
CA ARG A 5 -6.25 26.54 7.05
C ARG A 5 -7.37 26.96 8.03
N ASP A 6 -8.38 26.12 8.25
CA ASP A 6 -9.52 26.50 9.07
C ASP A 6 -9.37 26.17 10.56
N ARG A 7 -8.73 25.03 10.88
CA ARG A 7 -8.70 24.48 12.24
C ARG A 7 -7.33 24.19 12.81
N MET A 8 -6.29 24.12 11.96
CA MET A 8 -4.96 23.67 12.37
C MET A 8 -3.88 24.72 12.12
N LEU A 9 -4.25 25.95 11.71
CA LEU A 9 -3.31 26.96 11.24
C LEU A 9 -2.38 27.46 12.34
N THR A 10 -2.90 27.76 13.52
CA THR A 10 -2.09 28.26 14.65
C THR A 10 -1.80 27.20 15.66
N HIS A 11 -0.78 27.40 16.49
CA HIS A 11 -0.46 26.51 17.60
C HIS A 11 -1.64 26.30 18.53
N GLU A 12 -2.34 27.39 18.92
CA GLU A 12 -3.48 27.35 19.83
C GLU A 12 -4.61 26.52 19.25
N ASN A 13 -4.90 26.67 17.95
CA ASN A 13 -5.92 25.89 17.27
C ASN A 13 -5.57 24.39 17.25
N ARG A 14 -4.31 24.06 16.98
CA ARG A 14 -3.84 22.67 16.97
C ARG A 14 -3.93 22.05 18.36
N VAL A 15 -3.50 22.77 19.39
CA VAL A 15 -3.60 22.33 20.79
C VAL A 15 -5.06 22.08 21.19
N GLU A 16 -5.98 22.97 20.82
CA GLU A 16 -7.42 22.79 21.09
C GLU A 16 -7.97 21.53 20.40
N GLU A 17 -7.71 21.35 19.09
CA GLU A 17 -8.21 20.19 18.33
C GLU A 17 -7.58 18.88 18.82
N PHE A 18 -6.27 18.83 19.04
CA PHE A 18 -5.62 17.62 19.55
C PHE A 18 -6.08 17.27 20.97
N THR A 19 -6.34 18.25 21.81
CA THR A 19 -6.95 18.02 23.14
C THR A 19 -8.31 17.34 23.02
N LYS A 20 -9.18 17.80 22.11
CA LYS A 20 -10.50 17.20 21.88
C LYS A 20 -10.38 15.77 21.36
N LEU A 21 -9.54 15.57 20.33
CA LEU A 21 -9.34 14.27 19.71
C LEU A 21 -8.73 13.25 20.69
N LYS A 22 -7.76 13.67 21.49
CA LYS A 22 -7.15 12.80 22.53
C LYS A 22 -8.17 12.35 23.57
N LYS A 23 -9.07 13.27 24.02
CA LYS A 23 -10.18 12.93 24.93
C LYS A 23 -11.17 11.94 24.33
N MET A 24 -11.31 11.91 22.99
CA MET A 24 -12.14 10.96 22.28
C MET A 24 -11.46 9.61 22.05
N GLY A 25 -10.19 9.45 22.44
CA GLY A 25 -9.40 8.24 22.20
C GLY A 25 -8.83 8.12 20.80
N VAL A 26 -8.79 9.21 20.01
CA VAL A 26 -8.20 9.22 18.66
C VAL A 26 -6.68 9.11 18.77
N ALA A 27 -6.10 8.17 18.03
CA ALA A 27 -4.65 7.90 18.05
C ALA A 27 -3.87 8.67 16.99
N GLY A 28 -4.52 9.25 16.00
CA GLY A 28 -3.86 9.99 14.93
C GLY A 28 -4.82 10.73 14.00
N VAL A 29 -4.28 11.57 13.14
CA VAL A 29 -5.04 12.44 12.24
C VAL A 29 -4.52 12.40 10.81
N LYS A 30 -5.45 12.49 9.85
CA LYS A 30 -5.18 12.83 8.45
C LYS A 30 -5.31 14.34 8.29
N VAL A 31 -4.25 15.00 7.83
CA VAL A 31 -4.26 16.43 7.51
C VAL A 31 -4.07 16.59 6.01
N ASP A 32 -4.95 17.33 5.36
CA ASP A 32 -5.10 17.37 3.90
C ASP A 32 -5.08 18.81 3.35
N PHE A 33 -4.86 18.97 2.02
CA PHE A 33 -4.97 20.22 1.29
C PHE A 33 -3.89 21.28 1.57
N PHE A 34 -2.63 20.88 1.53
CA PHE A 34 -1.50 21.81 1.69
C PHE A 34 -1.22 22.64 0.42
N GLU A 35 -1.28 22.02 -0.75
CA GLU A 35 -1.22 22.66 -2.07
C GLU A 35 -0.04 23.59 -2.31
N SER A 36 1.04 23.49 -1.53
CA SER A 36 2.20 24.40 -1.64
C SER A 36 3.48 23.76 -1.11
N GLU A 37 4.62 24.13 -1.73
CA GLU A 37 5.97 23.76 -1.29
C GLU A 37 6.77 24.99 -0.78
N LYS A 38 6.09 26.13 -0.54
CA LYS A 38 6.74 27.33 -0.04
C LYS A 38 7.21 27.15 1.41
N GLN A 39 8.18 27.96 1.83
CA GLN A 39 8.82 27.86 3.13
C GLN A 39 7.84 27.94 4.31
N ASP A 40 6.85 28.81 4.22
CA ASP A 40 5.80 28.94 5.22
C ASP A 40 4.98 27.64 5.37
N MET A 41 4.65 27.00 4.24
CA MET A 41 3.96 25.71 4.25
C MET A 41 4.85 24.60 4.79
N ILE A 42 6.14 24.56 4.46
CA ILE A 42 7.08 23.59 5.03
C ILE A 42 7.16 23.74 6.56
N ARG A 43 7.24 24.96 7.07
CA ARG A 43 7.20 25.20 8.52
C ARG A 43 5.90 24.68 9.13
N TYR A 44 4.79 24.91 8.47
CA TYR A 44 3.49 24.46 8.92
C TYR A 44 3.38 22.92 9.03
N TYR A 45 3.96 22.14 8.10
CA TYR A 45 4.06 20.69 8.25
C TYR A 45 4.81 20.31 9.54
N LEU A 46 5.95 20.94 9.79
CA LEU A 46 6.79 20.65 10.94
C LEU A 46 6.09 21.06 12.26
N ASP A 47 5.45 22.21 12.29
CA ASP A 47 4.68 22.68 13.45
C ASP A 47 3.53 21.71 13.80
N ILE A 48 2.84 21.14 12.80
CA ILE A 48 1.82 20.11 13.03
C ILE A 48 2.43 18.85 13.66
N LEU A 49 3.59 18.41 13.18
CA LEU A 49 4.27 17.21 13.70
C LEU A 49 4.75 17.42 15.13
N ASP A 50 5.33 18.58 15.42
CA ASP A 50 5.78 18.95 16.77
C ASP A 50 4.62 18.99 17.75
N ASP A 51 3.52 19.65 17.40
CA ASP A 51 2.35 19.74 18.26
C ASP A 51 1.68 18.38 18.45
N ALA A 52 1.50 17.61 17.39
CA ALA A 52 0.90 16.27 17.47
C ALA A 52 1.72 15.32 18.37
N ALA A 53 3.05 15.42 18.33
CA ALA A 53 3.93 14.62 19.18
C ALA A 53 3.70 14.86 20.68
N GLN A 54 3.42 16.10 21.10
CA GLN A 54 3.09 16.44 22.49
C GLN A 54 1.81 15.76 22.99
N PHE A 55 0.91 15.40 22.06
CA PHE A 55 -0.31 14.66 22.34
C PHE A 55 -0.18 13.15 22.08
N GLU A 56 1.02 12.65 21.75
CA GLU A 56 1.25 11.25 21.35
C GLU A 56 0.33 10.84 20.20
N MET A 57 0.14 11.72 19.21
CA MET A 57 -0.71 11.48 18.05
C MET A 57 0.13 11.21 16.81
N MET A 58 -0.28 10.19 16.07
CA MET A 58 0.24 9.90 14.74
C MET A 58 -0.36 10.87 13.72
N VAL A 59 0.42 11.21 12.70
CA VAL A 59 0.01 12.10 11.62
C VAL A 59 0.29 11.45 10.28
N TYR A 60 -0.60 11.65 9.32
CA TYR A 60 -0.28 11.46 7.94
C TYR A 60 -0.84 12.60 7.08
N PHE A 61 -0.13 12.91 6.00
CA PHE A 61 -0.43 14.05 5.16
C PHE A 61 -0.99 13.64 3.80
N HIS A 62 -2.04 14.36 3.37
CA HIS A 62 -2.65 14.25 2.06
C HIS A 62 -2.66 15.61 1.34
N GLY A 63 -2.89 15.64 0.02
CA GLY A 63 -2.75 16.88 -0.74
C GLY A 63 -1.40 17.55 -0.47
N CYS A 64 -0.33 16.77 -0.40
CA CYS A 64 0.93 17.14 0.23
C CYS A 64 2.12 16.98 -0.72
N ILE A 65 3.29 17.44 -0.27
CA ILE A 65 4.56 17.28 -0.99
C ILE A 65 5.14 15.87 -0.84
N VAL A 66 6.11 15.53 -1.71
CA VAL A 66 6.88 14.28 -1.60
C VAL A 66 7.66 14.22 -0.28
N PRO A 67 7.93 13.00 0.26
CA PRO A 67 8.74 12.83 1.46
C PRO A 67 10.08 13.55 1.39
N ARG A 68 10.47 14.14 2.52
CA ARG A 68 11.73 14.87 2.69
C ARG A 68 12.62 14.23 3.77
N GLY A 69 12.29 13.01 4.21
CA GLY A 69 13.01 12.31 5.28
C GLY A 69 12.61 12.77 6.68
N TRP A 70 11.50 13.48 6.82
CA TRP A 70 11.02 13.98 8.12
C TRP A 70 10.64 12.86 9.08
N GLU A 71 10.24 11.71 8.58
CA GLU A 71 9.92 10.50 9.35
C GLU A 71 11.10 10.02 10.21
N ARG A 72 12.33 10.44 9.89
CA ARG A 72 13.51 10.15 10.70
C ARG A 72 13.64 11.06 11.93
N THR A 73 13.09 12.26 11.85
CA THR A 73 13.05 13.24 12.96
C THR A 73 11.75 13.15 13.72
N TYR A 74 10.66 12.90 13.00
CA TYR A 74 9.28 12.85 13.50
C TYR A 74 8.71 11.43 13.34
N PRO A 75 8.96 10.53 14.32
CA PRO A 75 8.50 9.15 14.23
C PRO A 75 6.97 9.00 14.29
N ASN A 76 6.25 10.06 14.63
CA ASN A 76 4.80 10.16 14.57
C ASN A 76 4.27 10.46 13.15
N LEU A 77 5.12 10.77 12.18
CA LEU A 77 4.74 10.87 10.77
C LEU A 77 4.69 9.47 10.16
N MET A 78 3.49 9.01 9.82
CA MET A 78 3.26 7.64 9.35
C MET A 78 3.42 7.50 7.84
N THR A 79 2.88 8.43 7.07
CA THR A 79 2.89 8.37 5.61
C THR A 79 2.50 9.71 5.00
N LEU A 80 2.77 9.86 3.69
CA LEU A 80 2.38 11.00 2.87
C LEU A 80 1.73 10.49 1.58
N GLU A 81 0.74 11.20 1.05
CA GLU A 81 0.17 10.87 -0.25
C GLU A 81 1.19 11.17 -1.38
N ALA A 82 1.32 12.41 -1.77
CA ALA A 82 2.17 12.92 -2.85
C ALA A 82 2.25 11.98 -4.07
N VAL A 83 1.12 11.45 -4.48
CA VAL A 83 0.94 10.50 -5.58
C VAL A 83 -0.47 10.63 -6.15
N ARG A 84 -0.64 10.29 -7.41
CA ARG A 84 -1.97 10.08 -7.97
C ARG A 84 -2.46 8.69 -7.54
N GLY A 85 -3.10 8.62 -6.37
CA GLY A 85 -3.59 7.38 -5.76
C GLY A 85 -4.97 6.95 -6.26
N ALA A 86 -5.53 5.88 -5.66
CA ALA A 86 -6.80 5.31 -6.10
C ALA A 86 -8.01 6.25 -5.91
N GLU A 87 -7.92 7.30 -5.10
CA GLU A 87 -8.96 8.33 -5.02
C GLU A 87 -9.26 8.97 -6.39
N TRP A 88 -8.29 9.00 -7.32
CA TRP A 88 -8.47 9.54 -8.66
C TRP A 88 -9.46 8.77 -9.54
N TYR A 89 -9.81 7.54 -9.19
CA TYR A 89 -10.94 6.84 -9.82
C TYR A 89 -12.29 7.50 -9.56
N ASN A 90 -12.36 8.44 -8.59
CA ASN A 90 -13.54 9.27 -8.35
C ASN A 90 -13.45 10.64 -9.04
N ASN A 91 -12.26 11.08 -9.42
CA ASN A 91 -12.02 12.46 -9.87
C ASN A 91 -11.94 12.60 -11.39
N GLY A 92 -11.55 11.55 -12.10
CA GLY A 92 -11.42 11.57 -13.55
C GLY A 92 -11.10 10.20 -14.16
N PRO A 93 -11.28 10.06 -15.49
CA PRO A 93 -11.10 8.79 -16.20
C PRO A 93 -9.62 8.41 -16.40
N ASP A 94 -8.68 9.31 -16.16
CA ASP A 94 -7.28 9.12 -16.54
C ASP A 94 -6.65 7.92 -15.83
N LEU A 95 -6.94 7.73 -14.55
CA LEU A 95 -6.38 6.62 -13.80
C LEU A 95 -6.90 5.26 -14.29
N THR A 96 -8.12 5.19 -14.80
CA THR A 96 -8.67 3.96 -15.39
C THR A 96 -7.73 3.38 -16.46
N THR A 97 -7.17 4.22 -17.33
CA THR A 97 -6.30 3.77 -18.43
C THR A 97 -4.83 3.65 -18.04
N THR A 98 -4.36 4.44 -17.10
CA THR A 98 -2.93 4.56 -16.73
C THR A 98 -2.52 3.78 -15.50
N ALA A 99 -3.46 3.41 -14.62
CA ALA A 99 -3.14 2.76 -13.34
C ALA A 99 -2.25 1.51 -13.46
N PRO A 100 -2.44 0.59 -14.41
CA PRO A 100 -1.59 -0.60 -14.47
C PRO A 100 -0.10 -0.27 -14.66
N GLU A 101 0.21 0.68 -15.56
CA GLU A 101 1.58 1.13 -15.79
C GLU A 101 2.08 1.98 -14.62
N HIS A 102 1.27 2.91 -14.14
CA HIS A 102 1.56 3.75 -12.99
C HIS A 102 1.91 2.92 -11.75
N ASN A 103 1.12 1.90 -11.43
CA ASN A 103 1.37 1.01 -10.29
C ASN A 103 2.70 0.27 -10.39
N THR A 104 3.16 -0.07 -11.60
CA THR A 104 4.45 -0.74 -11.81
C THR A 104 5.64 0.24 -11.86
N ILE A 105 5.41 1.56 -11.94
CA ILE A 105 6.43 2.61 -11.87
C ILE A 105 6.68 3.05 -10.42
N LEU A 106 5.62 3.20 -9.64
CA LEU A 106 5.67 3.80 -8.30
C LEU A 106 6.66 3.13 -7.33
N PRO A 107 6.79 1.79 -7.28
CA PRO A 107 7.76 1.12 -6.40
C PRO A 107 9.22 1.44 -6.70
N PHE A 108 9.51 1.89 -7.92
CA PHE A 108 10.87 2.26 -8.36
C PHE A 108 11.12 3.77 -8.28
N THR A 109 10.11 4.57 -8.00
CA THR A 109 10.18 6.04 -8.02
C THR A 109 9.64 6.63 -6.72
N ARG A 110 8.35 6.91 -6.64
CA ARG A 110 7.73 7.60 -5.48
C ARG A 110 7.93 6.84 -4.17
N ASN A 111 7.78 5.53 -4.17
CA ASN A 111 7.87 4.72 -2.95
C ASN A 111 9.32 4.48 -2.48
N VAL A 112 10.32 4.76 -3.33
CA VAL A 112 11.74 4.69 -2.94
C VAL A 112 12.13 5.85 -2.01
N VAL A 113 11.48 7.00 -2.12
CA VAL A 113 11.81 8.19 -1.32
C VAL A 113 11.08 8.26 0.02
N GLY A 114 10.16 7.33 0.27
CA GLY A 114 9.46 7.23 1.55
C GLY A 114 8.08 6.58 1.45
N PRO A 115 7.40 6.40 2.60
CA PRO A 115 6.08 5.78 2.66
C PRO A 115 5.07 6.54 1.80
N MET A 116 4.08 5.81 1.24
CA MET A 116 3.15 6.34 0.27
C MET A 116 1.72 5.89 0.56
N ASP A 117 0.83 6.84 0.87
CA ASP A 117 -0.61 6.56 0.96
C ASP A 117 -1.27 6.64 -0.42
N TYR A 118 -1.21 5.53 -1.15
CA TYR A 118 -1.86 5.37 -2.45
C TYR A 118 -3.37 5.13 -2.33
N THR A 119 -3.87 4.82 -1.15
CA THR A 119 -5.23 4.30 -0.93
C THR A 119 -5.54 3.06 -1.78
N PRO A 120 -4.75 1.98 -1.67
CA PRO A 120 -4.83 0.82 -2.56
C PRO A 120 -5.98 -0.14 -2.23
N VAL A 121 -6.10 -1.21 -3.03
CA VAL A 121 -6.92 -2.41 -2.77
C VAL A 121 -8.41 -2.13 -2.87
N THR A 122 -8.86 -1.84 -4.09
CA THR A 122 -10.26 -1.60 -4.41
C THR A 122 -10.80 -2.70 -5.32
N PHE A 123 -11.88 -3.36 -4.93
CA PHE A 123 -12.54 -4.45 -5.68
C PHE A 123 -13.88 -4.03 -6.28
N THR A 124 -14.42 -2.88 -5.87
CA THR A 124 -15.62 -2.30 -6.44
C THR A 124 -15.27 -1.10 -7.31
N ASN A 125 -16.11 -0.82 -8.31
CA ASN A 125 -16.02 0.41 -9.07
C ASN A 125 -16.89 1.48 -8.42
N SER A 126 -16.41 2.71 -8.39
CA SER A 126 -17.23 3.86 -8.04
C SER A 126 -17.65 4.62 -9.31
N GLN A 127 -16.98 5.72 -9.64
CA GLN A 127 -17.32 6.54 -10.81
C GLN A 127 -16.61 6.03 -12.08
N TYR A 128 -15.34 5.65 -11.97
CA TYR A 128 -14.54 5.17 -13.09
C TYR A 128 -14.05 3.74 -12.82
N PRO A 129 -14.06 2.84 -13.83
CA PRO A 129 -13.77 1.43 -13.61
C PRO A 129 -12.28 1.16 -13.43
N HIS A 130 -11.97 0.21 -12.55
CA HIS A 130 -10.66 -0.41 -12.47
C HIS A 130 -10.50 -1.45 -13.58
N ILE A 131 -9.41 -1.34 -14.34
CA ILE A 131 -9.08 -2.29 -15.43
C ILE A 131 -8.00 -3.29 -15.03
N THR A 132 -7.45 -3.17 -13.85
CA THR A 132 -6.59 -4.14 -13.18
C THR A 132 -7.39 -5.35 -12.72
N SER A 133 -6.75 -6.51 -12.62
CA SER A 133 -7.39 -7.68 -12.03
C SER A 133 -7.54 -7.58 -10.52
N PHE A 134 -8.35 -8.43 -9.93
CA PHE A 134 -8.44 -8.54 -8.46
C PHE A 134 -7.13 -9.02 -7.82
N GLY A 135 -6.38 -9.89 -8.52
CA GLY A 135 -5.04 -10.29 -8.07
C GLY A 135 -4.05 -9.12 -8.05
N HIS A 136 -4.13 -8.21 -9.02
CA HIS A 136 -3.34 -6.98 -9.05
C HIS A 136 -3.69 -6.07 -7.87
N GLU A 137 -4.98 -5.80 -7.65
CA GLU A 137 -5.44 -4.94 -6.55
C GLU A 137 -5.03 -5.51 -5.18
N LEU A 138 -5.19 -6.83 -4.98
CA LEU A 138 -4.76 -7.48 -3.74
C LEU A 138 -3.26 -7.32 -3.50
N ALA A 139 -2.45 -7.48 -4.56
CA ALA A 139 -1.00 -7.38 -4.49
C ALA A 139 -0.50 -6.00 -4.07
N LEU A 140 -1.25 -4.92 -4.34
CA LEU A 140 -0.87 -3.55 -3.98
C LEU A 140 -0.66 -3.39 -2.48
N SER A 141 -1.35 -4.18 -1.63
CA SER A 141 -1.15 -4.19 -0.17
C SER A 141 0.26 -4.61 0.27
N VAL A 142 1.01 -5.30 -0.61
CA VAL A 142 2.42 -5.68 -0.38
C VAL A 142 3.36 -4.83 -1.23
N VAL A 143 2.97 -4.54 -2.46
CA VAL A 143 3.79 -3.80 -3.43
C VAL A 143 4.08 -2.39 -2.93
N PHE A 144 3.08 -1.69 -2.41
CA PHE A 144 3.25 -0.35 -1.87
C PHE A 144 3.60 -0.40 -0.39
N GLU A 145 4.61 0.39 -0.03
CA GLU A 145 5.03 0.55 1.35
C GLU A 145 4.39 1.83 1.93
N SER A 146 3.76 1.66 3.08
CA SER A 146 3.19 2.76 3.85
C SER A 146 3.07 2.35 5.31
N GLY A 147 3.55 3.17 6.24
CA GLY A 147 3.40 2.91 7.67
C GLY A 147 1.94 2.85 8.14
N LEU A 148 1.03 3.42 7.36
CA LEU A 148 -0.41 3.32 7.51
C LEU A 148 -1.02 3.18 6.12
N GLN A 149 -1.65 2.03 5.82
CA GLN A 149 -2.35 1.82 4.56
C GLN A 149 -3.86 1.98 4.74
N HIS A 150 -4.46 2.83 3.94
CA HIS A 150 -5.91 2.94 3.82
C HIS A 150 -6.38 2.06 2.68
N LEU A 151 -7.11 1.00 3.00
CA LEU A 151 -7.77 0.17 2.01
C LEU A 151 -9.02 0.91 1.54
N ALA A 152 -9.07 1.28 0.26
CA ALA A 152 -9.97 2.32 -0.24
C ALA A 152 -11.37 1.85 -0.65
N ASP A 153 -11.70 0.60 -0.44
CA ASP A 153 -13.02 0.08 -0.84
C ASP A 153 -14.07 0.25 0.27
N ARG A 154 -15.32 0.13 -0.11
CA ARG A 154 -16.42 0.00 0.83
C ARG A 154 -16.43 -1.39 1.49
N PRO A 155 -16.99 -1.55 2.69
CA PRO A 155 -16.97 -2.82 3.42
C PRO A 155 -17.52 -4.01 2.62
N GLU A 156 -18.55 -3.79 1.79
CA GLU A 156 -19.16 -4.82 0.96
C GLU A 156 -18.19 -5.40 -0.06
N GLY A 157 -17.25 -4.59 -0.58
CA GLY A 157 -16.21 -5.03 -1.49
C GLY A 157 -15.30 -6.07 -0.85
N TYR A 158 -14.97 -5.91 0.44
CA TYR A 158 -14.15 -6.87 1.18
C TYR A 158 -14.94 -8.09 1.67
N TYR A 159 -16.19 -7.91 2.10
CA TYR A 159 -17.02 -9.03 2.57
C TYR A 159 -17.35 -10.02 1.46
N GLY A 160 -17.43 -9.58 0.21
CA GLY A 160 -17.65 -10.43 -0.96
C GLY A 160 -16.44 -11.25 -1.41
N LEU A 161 -15.25 -11.01 -0.85
CA LEU A 161 -14.03 -11.72 -1.25
C LEU A 161 -14.00 -13.16 -0.73
N PRO A 162 -13.32 -14.09 -1.43
CA PRO A 162 -13.00 -15.41 -0.91
C PRO A 162 -12.22 -15.34 0.41
N ASP A 163 -12.39 -16.37 1.25
CA ASP A 163 -11.79 -16.42 2.60
C ASP A 163 -10.26 -16.21 2.58
N ALA A 164 -9.56 -16.77 1.61
CA ALA A 164 -8.12 -16.63 1.51
C ALA A 164 -7.69 -15.15 1.32
N ALA A 165 -8.38 -14.42 0.45
CA ALA A 165 -8.11 -13.00 0.21
C ALA A 165 -8.48 -12.13 1.42
N ARG A 166 -9.62 -12.41 2.06
CA ARG A 166 -10.02 -11.70 3.29
C ARG A 166 -9.04 -11.94 4.44
N THR A 167 -8.63 -13.19 4.64
CA THR A 167 -7.63 -13.54 5.67
C THR A 167 -6.31 -12.86 5.39
N PHE A 168 -5.86 -12.86 4.13
CA PHE A 168 -4.65 -12.18 3.73
C PHE A 168 -4.68 -10.68 4.09
N LEU A 169 -5.77 -9.96 3.74
CA LEU A 169 -5.91 -8.53 4.04
C LEU A 169 -6.00 -8.23 5.54
N LYS A 170 -6.50 -9.15 6.35
CA LYS A 170 -6.52 -8.99 7.82
C LYS A 170 -5.14 -9.19 8.45
N GLU A 171 -4.27 -9.96 7.81
CA GLU A 171 -2.97 -10.37 8.35
C GLU A 171 -1.79 -9.60 7.75
N VAL A 172 -1.95 -9.00 6.56
CA VAL A 172 -0.86 -8.27 5.89
C VAL A 172 -0.38 -7.11 6.75
N PRO A 173 0.93 -7.03 7.08
CA PRO A 173 1.47 -5.94 7.88
C PRO A 173 1.57 -4.63 7.07
N ALA A 174 1.58 -3.50 7.78
CA ALA A 174 1.92 -2.19 7.22
C ALA A 174 3.43 -1.86 7.33
N ALA A 175 4.14 -2.46 8.30
CA ALA A 175 5.56 -2.23 8.53
C ALA A 175 6.38 -3.51 8.35
N TRP A 176 7.53 -3.39 7.70
CA TRP A 176 8.35 -4.51 7.22
C TRP A 176 9.75 -4.50 7.83
N ASP A 177 10.29 -5.69 8.10
CA ASP A 177 11.65 -5.87 8.62
C ASP A 177 12.69 -6.04 7.51
N ASP A 178 12.27 -6.48 6.30
CA ASP A 178 13.14 -6.67 5.14
C ASP A 178 12.32 -6.59 3.85
N THR A 179 12.94 -6.16 2.76
CA THR A 179 12.32 -6.04 1.45
C THR A 179 13.30 -6.51 0.37
N LYS A 180 12.81 -7.35 -0.55
CA LYS A 180 13.59 -7.88 -1.68
C LYS A 180 12.83 -7.71 -2.99
N LEU A 181 13.42 -7.04 -3.96
CA LEU A 181 12.95 -7.08 -5.33
C LEU A 181 13.36 -8.42 -5.93
N LEU A 182 12.39 -9.22 -6.34
CA LEU A 182 12.64 -10.57 -6.90
C LEU A 182 12.69 -10.56 -8.42
N ASP A 183 11.89 -9.73 -9.08
CA ASP A 183 11.85 -9.54 -10.53
C ASP A 183 11.16 -8.22 -10.84
N GLY A 184 11.41 -7.64 -12.02
CA GLY A 184 10.61 -6.53 -12.51
C GLY A 184 11.39 -5.45 -13.25
N TYR A 185 10.61 -4.61 -13.94
CA TYR A 185 11.08 -3.45 -14.66
C TYR A 185 10.01 -2.34 -14.61
N PRO A 186 10.39 -1.07 -14.32
CA PRO A 186 9.45 0.04 -14.21
C PRO A 186 8.54 0.15 -15.44
N GLY A 187 7.24 0.33 -15.21
CA GLY A 187 6.24 0.43 -16.27
C GLY A 187 5.78 -0.89 -16.86
N ARG A 188 6.41 -2.01 -16.52
CA ARG A 188 6.08 -3.33 -17.08
C ARG A 188 5.53 -4.29 -16.04
N ASP A 189 6.31 -4.62 -15.04
CA ASP A 189 5.93 -5.56 -13.98
C ASP A 189 6.88 -5.48 -12.79
N LEU A 190 6.47 -6.02 -11.65
CA LEU A 190 7.40 -6.30 -10.56
C LEU A 190 6.88 -7.43 -9.67
N ILE A 191 7.82 -8.11 -9.00
CA ILE A 191 7.57 -9.04 -7.91
C ILE A 191 8.46 -8.62 -6.73
N ILE A 192 7.84 -8.33 -5.60
CA ILE A 192 8.52 -7.91 -4.38
C ILE A 192 8.16 -8.86 -3.24
N ALA A 193 9.14 -9.22 -2.42
CA ALA A 193 8.94 -9.97 -1.19
C ALA A 193 9.27 -9.08 0.01
N ARG A 194 8.43 -9.10 1.03
CA ARG A 194 8.59 -8.34 2.27
C ARG A 194 8.48 -9.26 3.46
N ARG A 195 9.31 -9.08 4.48
CA ARG A 195 9.34 -9.93 5.68
C ARG A 195 8.80 -9.17 6.89
N LYS A 196 8.01 -9.88 7.68
CA LYS A 196 7.64 -9.46 9.03
C LYS A 196 7.84 -10.63 10.00
N GLY A 197 8.71 -10.47 10.97
CA GLY A 197 9.11 -11.59 11.84
C GLY A 197 9.68 -12.75 11.02
N ALA A 198 9.09 -13.92 11.16
CA ALA A 198 9.46 -15.13 10.41
C ALA A 198 8.65 -15.34 9.11
N GLN A 199 7.65 -14.50 8.84
CA GLN A 199 6.76 -14.65 7.69
C GLN A 199 7.22 -13.76 6.53
N TRP A 200 6.99 -14.24 5.31
CA TRP A 200 7.20 -13.46 4.09
C TRP A 200 5.87 -13.24 3.37
N TYR A 201 5.73 -12.05 2.82
CA TYR A 201 4.61 -11.64 1.98
C TYR A 201 5.14 -11.26 0.63
N ILE A 202 4.50 -11.73 -0.44
CA ILE A 202 4.94 -11.47 -1.81
C ILE A 202 3.80 -10.82 -2.55
N GLY A 203 4.08 -9.73 -3.24
CA GLY A 203 3.18 -9.08 -4.18
C GLY A 203 3.79 -9.07 -5.57
N GLY A 204 3.01 -9.46 -6.58
CA GLY A 204 3.42 -9.38 -7.97
C GLY A 204 2.34 -8.73 -8.82
N ILE A 205 2.71 -7.74 -9.64
CA ILE A 205 1.80 -7.01 -10.52
C ILE A 205 2.38 -6.87 -11.93
N SER A 206 1.50 -6.75 -12.92
CA SER A 206 1.86 -6.51 -14.31
C SER A 206 0.99 -5.44 -14.95
N SER A 207 1.56 -4.59 -15.78
CA SER A 207 0.85 -3.63 -16.63
C SER A 207 0.49 -4.20 -18.01
N GLU A 208 1.04 -5.34 -18.36
CA GLU A 208 0.94 -5.92 -19.70
C GLU A 208 -0.51 -6.22 -20.10
N ARG A 209 -0.82 -5.96 -21.36
CA ARG A 209 -2.17 -6.10 -21.91
C ARG A 209 -2.50 -7.52 -22.38
N PHE A 210 -1.62 -8.49 -22.10
CA PHE A 210 -1.76 -9.89 -22.42
C PHE A 210 -1.36 -10.76 -21.23
N GLU A 211 -1.76 -12.03 -21.27
CA GLU A 211 -1.41 -13.00 -20.23
C GLU A 211 0.09 -13.29 -20.22
N ARG A 212 0.63 -13.49 -19.03
CA ARG A 212 2.02 -13.85 -18.82
C ARG A 212 2.17 -14.96 -17.80
N THR A 213 3.28 -15.69 -17.92
CA THR A 213 3.73 -16.59 -16.88
C THR A 213 5.00 -16.02 -16.25
N LYS A 214 5.01 -15.93 -14.93
CA LYS A 214 6.17 -15.54 -14.14
C LYS A 214 6.67 -16.73 -13.33
N ASN A 215 7.99 -16.90 -13.27
CA ASN A 215 8.62 -17.91 -12.42
C ASN A 215 9.11 -17.25 -11.14
N LEU A 216 8.51 -17.63 -10.03
CA LEU A 216 8.88 -17.17 -8.70
C LEU A 216 9.89 -18.15 -8.11
N ASN A 217 11.11 -17.68 -7.85
CA ASN A 217 12.16 -18.43 -7.17
C ASN A 217 12.20 -18.03 -5.70
N PHE A 218 12.38 -19.02 -4.81
CA PHE A 218 12.41 -18.80 -3.37
C PHE A 218 13.83 -18.76 -2.79
N ASN A 219 14.86 -18.48 -3.62
CA ASN A 219 16.26 -18.42 -3.24
C ASN A 219 16.60 -17.40 -2.14
N PHE A 220 15.70 -16.47 -1.85
CA PHE A 220 15.81 -15.49 -0.76
C PHE A 220 15.47 -16.08 0.62
N LEU A 221 14.87 -17.28 0.68
CA LEU A 221 14.52 -17.94 1.93
C LEU A 221 15.79 -18.51 2.62
N PRO A 222 15.78 -18.60 3.96
CA PRO A 222 16.85 -19.26 4.72
C PRO A 222 17.02 -20.72 4.34
N ASP A 223 18.26 -21.21 4.41
CA ASP A 223 18.57 -22.64 4.22
C ASP A 223 17.86 -23.49 5.29
N ASN A 224 17.54 -24.73 4.92
CA ASN A 224 16.96 -25.74 5.80
C ASN A 224 15.61 -25.35 6.46
N LYS A 225 14.90 -24.37 5.90
CA LYS A 225 13.56 -24.00 6.36
C LYS A 225 12.52 -24.26 5.28
N LYS A 226 11.37 -24.82 5.72
CA LYS A 226 10.20 -25.01 4.86
C LYS A 226 9.10 -24.04 5.26
N TYR A 227 8.31 -23.65 4.30
CA TYR A 227 7.22 -22.69 4.48
C TYR A 227 5.93 -23.23 3.87
N LYS A 228 4.82 -23.04 4.56
CA LYS A 228 3.49 -23.16 3.98
C LYS A 228 3.20 -21.90 3.18
N LEU A 229 3.12 -22.04 1.87
CA LEU A 229 2.72 -21.00 0.93
C LEU A 229 1.21 -21.01 0.75
N THR A 230 0.59 -19.84 0.90
CA THR A 230 -0.75 -19.55 0.38
C THR A 230 -0.56 -18.54 -0.76
N LEU A 231 -0.83 -18.95 -1.98
CA LEU A 231 -0.81 -18.09 -3.17
C LEU A 231 -2.26 -17.74 -3.54
N ILE A 232 -2.53 -16.45 -3.71
CA ILE A 232 -3.81 -15.88 -4.14
C ILE A 232 -3.52 -15.09 -5.41
N ALA A 233 -3.88 -15.63 -6.54
CA ALA A 233 -3.58 -15.10 -7.87
C ALA A 233 -4.85 -14.82 -8.66
N ASP A 234 -4.69 -14.26 -9.84
CA ASP A 234 -5.78 -14.13 -10.80
C ASP A 234 -6.52 -15.45 -11.00
N GLY A 235 -7.83 -15.38 -11.08
CA GLY A 235 -8.70 -16.52 -11.39
C GLY A 235 -8.90 -16.72 -12.88
N LYS A 236 -10.10 -17.15 -13.26
CA LYS A 236 -10.47 -17.32 -14.67
C LYS A 236 -10.74 -15.99 -15.37
N HIS A 237 -11.15 -14.99 -14.63
CA HIS A 237 -11.50 -13.65 -15.10
C HIS A 237 -10.86 -12.57 -14.24
N ASP A 238 -10.79 -11.34 -14.74
CA ASP A 238 -10.18 -10.20 -14.08
C ASP A 238 -10.74 -9.91 -12.66
N LYS A 239 -11.99 -10.33 -12.39
CA LYS A 239 -12.70 -10.10 -11.12
C LYS A 239 -12.85 -11.38 -10.29
N ASP A 240 -11.94 -12.32 -10.46
CA ASP A 240 -11.94 -13.63 -9.80
C ASP A 240 -10.56 -13.95 -9.23
N PHE A 241 -10.52 -14.84 -8.24
CA PHE A 241 -9.29 -15.33 -7.62
C PHE A 241 -9.11 -16.82 -7.81
N SER A 242 -7.87 -17.24 -7.91
CA SER A 242 -7.45 -18.63 -7.67
C SER A 242 -6.61 -18.70 -6.40
N THR A 243 -6.77 -19.77 -5.63
CA THR A 243 -5.97 -19.98 -4.41
C THR A 243 -5.26 -21.34 -4.49
N GLN A 244 -3.96 -21.34 -4.18
CA GLN A 244 -3.14 -22.55 -4.12
C GLN A 244 -2.39 -22.61 -2.78
N TYR A 245 -2.28 -23.82 -2.25
CA TYR A 245 -1.50 -24.12 -1.05
C TYR A 245 -0.38 -25.08 -1.39
N LYS A 246 0.86 -24.73 -1.01
CA LYS A 246 2.04 -25.56 -1.26
C LYS A 246 3.01 -25.49 -0.08
N VAL A 247 3.88 -26.47 0.02
CA VAL A 247 5.08 -26.39 0.86
C VAL A 247 6.24 -26.04 -0.05
N VAL A 248 6.98 -25.00 0.32
CA VAL A 248 8.13 -24.51 -0.44
C VAL A 248 9.34 -24.33 0.47
N ASP A 249 10.51 -24.35 -0.13
CA ASP A 249 11.79 -24.04 0.48
C ASP A 249 12.65 -23.22 -0.49
N LYS A 250 13.90 -22.92 -0.11
CA LYS A 250 14.83 -22.13 -0.88
C LYS A 250 15.08 -22.66 -2.32
N SER A 251 14.98 -23.98 -2.52
CA SER A 251 15.22 -24.62 -3.82
C SER A 251 13.98 -24.64 -4.72
N SER A 252 12.85 -24.29 -4.18
CA SER A 252 11.57 -24.34 -4.89
C SER A 252 11.45 -23.27 -5.97
N THR A 253 10.70 -23.58 -7.01
CA THR A 253 10.27 -22.63 -8.06
C THR A 253 8.80 -22.81 -8.33
N LEU A 254 8.08 -21.72 -8.55
CA LEU A 254 6.65 -21.72 -8.82
C LEU A 254 6.34 -20.90 -10.06
N SER A 255 5.66 -21.51 -11.02
CA SER A 255 5.15 -20.82 -12.20
C SER A 255 3.78 -20.25 -11.91
N ILE A 256 3.62 -18.93 -12.09
CA ILE A 256 2.40 -18.18 -11.79
C ILE A 256 1.88 -17.55 -13.09
N LYS A 257 0.66 -17.90 -13.46
CA LYS A 257 -0.04 -17.26 -14.58
C LYS A 257 -0.66 -15.96 -14.10
N LEU A 258 -0.38 -14.86 -14.82
CA LEU A 258 -0.98 -13.55 -14.63
C LEU A 258 -1.89 -13.27 -15.83
N LEU A 259 -3.07 -12.77 -15.58
CA LEU A 259 -3.94 -12.24 -16.61
C LEU A 259 -3.38 -10.92 -17.17
N ARG A 260 -3.99 -10.37 -18.18
CA ARG A 260 -3.69 -9.01 -18.63
C ARG A 260 -3.88 -8.03 -17.45
N ARG A 261 -2.90 -7.17 -17.20
CA ARG A 261 -2.88 -6.23 -16.07
C ARG A 261 -3.15 -6.93 -14.75
N GLY A 262 -2.66 -8.16 -14.66
CA GLY A 262 -2.92 -9.10 -13.60
C GLY A 262 -1.92 -9.01 -12.45
N GLY A 263 -2.16 -9.86 -11.43
CA GLY A 263 -1.29 -9.91 -10.28
C GLY A 263 -1.56 -11.09 -9.35
N PHE A 264 -0.79 -11.13 -8.27
CA PHE A 264 -0.95 -12.10 -7.20
C PHE A 264 -0.41 -11.56 -5.88
N ALA A 265 -0.97 -12.06 -4.79
CA ALA A 265 -0.39 -11.94 -3.47
C ALA A 265 -0.10 -13.32 -2.89
N ALA A 266 0.91 -13.44 -2.05
CA ALA A 266 1.20 -14.69 -1.36
C ALA A 266 1.72 -14.43 0.05
N VAL A 267 1.47 -15.38 0.96
CA VAL A 267 2.07 -15.41 2.28
C VAL A 267 2.77 -16.75 2.51
N LEU A 268 3.97 -16.68 3.09
CA LEU A 268 4.76 -17.84 3.50
C LEU A 268 4.86 -17.82 5.04
N LYS A 269 4.28 -18.84 5.65
CA LYS A 269 4.37 -19.08 7.10
C LYS A 269 5.37 -20.21 7.33
N PRO A 270 6.40 -20.05 8.21
CA PRO A 270 7.35 -21.11 8.47
C PRO A 270 6.63 -22.36 8.99
N LEU A 271 7.14 -23.52 8.58
CA LEU A 271 6.78 -24.79 9.21
C LEU A 271 7.82 -25.08 10.28
N ASP A 272 7.37 -25.55 11.42
CA ASP A 272 8.23 -25.94 12.57
C ASP A 272 9.18 -27.08 12.19
#